data_3a5ba90efea690181bb0b4e9a1775181
#
_entry.id   3a5ba90efea690181bb0b4e9a1775181
#
_cell.length_a   1.000
_cell.length_b   1.000
_cell.length_c   1.000
_cell.angle_alpha   90.00
_cell.angle_beta   90.00
_cell.angle_gamma   90.00
#
_symmetry.space_group_name_H-M   'P 1'
#
loop_
_entity.id
_entity.type
_entity.pdbx_description
1 polymer ?
#
loop_
_entity_poly.entity_id
_entity_poly.type
_entity_poly.pdbx_seq_one_letter_code
_entity_poly.pdbx_strand_id
1 'polypeptide(L)'
;TLDGQNAQDWSAFKGEVIYVDFWASWCPPCIQSFPFMTQLTQDFKEKGLHVIGVNLDENQQDAKNFLVQHPVNFSVLMDETKQCAQDFGVIAMPSTYIIDKNGLVRHIHRGFRAGEVDELRQLIEQLLAENVTLGKAN
;
A
#
# COMPACT_ATOMS: atom_id res chain seq x y z
N THR A 1 11.40 -9.13 -0.88
CA THR A 1 10.80 -9.38 -2.16
C THR A 1 9.32 -9.06 -2.14
N LEU A 2 8.72 -9.05 -3.30
CA LEU A 2 7.31 -8.73 -3.39
C LEU A 2 6.48 -9.96 -3.68
N ASP A 3 6.92 -11.10 -3.26
CA ASP A 3 6.19 -12.34 -3.52
C ASP A 3 5.47 -12.88 -2.28
N GLY A 4 5.39 -12.10 -1.24
CA GLY A 4 4.66 -12.51 -0.04
C GLY A 4 5.51 -13.24 0.97
N GLN A 5 6.60 -13.83 0.57
CA GLN A 5 7.42 -14.58 1.50
C GLN A 5 8.20 -13.69 2.42
N ASN A 6 8.67 -12.57 1.89
CA ASN A 6 9.39 -11.60 2.68
C ASN A 6 8.61 -10.32 2.83
N ALA A 7 7.28 -10.43 2.76
CA ALA A 7 6.43 -9.26 2.81
C ALA A 7 6.56 -8.51 4.13
N GLN A 8 6.85 -9.23 5.21
CA GLN A 8 6.93 -8.58 6.50
C GLN A 8 8.28 -7.91 6.72
N ASP A 9 9.24 -8.12 5.83
CA ASP A 9 10.52 -7.45 5.96
C ASP A 9 10.46 -6.13 5.22
N TRP A 10 9.94 -5.13 5.90
CA TRP A 10 9.77 -3.81 5.32
C TRP A 10 10.97 -2.91 5.56
N SER A 11 12.05 -3.46 6.14
CA SER A 11 13.23 -2.65 6.44
C SER A 11 13.86 -2.08 5.17
N ALA A 12 13.66 -2.71 4.02
CA ALA A 12 14.18 -2.20 2.76
C ALA A 12 13.57 -0.86 2.39
N PHE A 13 12.44 -0.51 2.97
CA PHE A 13 11.76 0.74 2.68
C PHE A 13 11.96 1.79 3.76
N LYS A 14 12.85 1.54 4.70
CA LYS A 14 13.11 2.51 5.74
C LYS A 14 13.59 3.81 5.13
N GLY A 15 13.06 4.90 5.61
CA GLY A 15 13.35 6.20 5.02
C GLY A 15 12.36 6.61 3.96
N GLU A 16 11.41 5.74 3.62
CA GLU A 16 10.36 6.06 2.66
C GLU A 16 9.01 5.98 3.35
N VAL A 17 8.04 6.70 2.80
CA VAL A 17 6.65 6.58 3.22
C VAL A 17 6.02 5.48 2.36
N ILE A 18 5.29 4.59 2.98
CA ILE A 18 4.70 3.44 2.29
C ILE A 18 3.19 3.53 2.37
N TYR A 19 2.54 3.41 1.22
CA TYR A 19 1.08 3.33 1.12
C TYR A 19 0.76 1.90 0.72
N VAL A 20 0.22 1.12 1.65
CA VAL A 20 -0.07 -0.30 1.45
C VAL A 20 -1.57 -0.48 1.36
N ASP A 21 -2.04 -1.07 0.28
CA ASP A 21 -3.47 -1.28 0.04
C ASP A 21 -3.72 -2.77 -0.22
N PHE A 22 -4.60 -3.37 0.56
CA PHE A 22 -4.97 -4.77 0.39
C PHE A 22 -6.18 -4.85 -0.54
N TRP A 23 -6.10 -5.68 -1.57
CA TRP A 23 -7.11 -5.74 -2.62
C TRP A 23 -7.29 -7.15 -3.15
N ALA A 24 -8.38 -7.36 -3.89
CA ALA A 24 -8.62 -8.61 -4.61
C ALA A 24 -9.33 -8.28 -5.92
N SER A 25 -9.17 -9.13 -6.91
CA SER A 25 -9.76 -8.88 -8.23
C SER A 25 -11.28 -8.89 -8.20
N TRP A 26 -11.88 -9.55 -7.21
CA TRP A 26 -13.33 -9.65 -7.06
C TRP A 26 -13.91 -8.56 -6.17
N CYS A 27 -13.15 -7.56 -5.81
CA CYS A 27 -13.57 -6.54 -4.85
C CYS A 27 -13.69 -5.18 -5.58
N PRO A 28 -14.91 -4.78 -6.01
CA PRO A 28 -15.05 -3.53 -6.75
C PRO A 28 -14.56 -2.29 -6.00
N PRO A 29 -14.84 -2.11 -4.69
CA PRO A 29 -14.30 -0.94 -4.01
C PRO A 29 -12.77 -0.92 -3.99
N CYS A 30 -12.13 -2.09 -3.96
CA CYS A 30 -10.67 -2.16 -4.02
C CYS A 30 -10.16 -1.56 -5.33
N ILE A 31 -10.84 -1.90 -6.42
CA ILE A 31 -10.44 -1.47 -7.75
C ILE A 31 -10.65 0.02 -7.91
N GLN A 32 -11.66 0.57 -7.24
CA GLN A 32 -11.94 2.00 -7.32
C GLN A 32 -10.81 2.84 -6.75
N SER A 33 -9.98 2.27 -5.88
CA SER A 33 -8.85 3.02 -5.32
C SER A 33 -7.65 3.07 -6.26
N PHE A 34 -7.63 2.25 -7.31
CA PHE A 34 -6.46 2.15 -8.19
C PHE A 34 -6.11 3.46 -8.89
N PRO A 35 -7.07 4.23 -9.43
CA PRO A 35 -6.70 5.50 -10.03
C PRO A 35 -6.01 6.44 -9.06
N PHE A 36 -6.46 6.46 -7.81
CA PHE A 36 -5.82 7.27 -6.78
C PHE A 36 -4.40 6.78 -6.50
N MET A 37 -4.22 5.47 -6.41
CA MET A 37 -2.90 4.88 -6.16
C MET A 37 -1.95 5.17 -7.33
N THR A 38 -2.47 5.13 -8.55
CA THR A 38 -1.69 5.45 -9.72
C THR A 38 -1.24 6.90 -9.68
N GLN A 39 -2.14 7.80 -9.31
CA GLN A 39 -1.83 9.21 -9.22
C GLN A 39 -0.80 9.49 -8.13
N LEU A 40 -0.95 8.83 -6.99
CA LEU A 40 0.03 8.97 -5.91
C LEU A 40 1.41 8.55 -6.37
N THR A 41 1.48 7.45 -7.11
CA THR A 41 2.76 6.96 -7.61
C THR A 41 3.39 7.97 -8.55
N GLN A 42 2.60 8.54 -9.46
CA GLN A 42 3.12 9.54 -10.40
C GLN A 42 3.62 10.79 -9.67
N ASP A 43 2.89 11.22 -8.65
CA ASP A 43 3.17 12.49 -8.02
C ASP A 43 4.29 12.42 -6.99
N PHE A 44 4.42 11.29 -6.30
CA PHE A 44 5.27 11.24 -5.11
C PHE A 44 6.36 10.17 -5.14
N LYS A 45 6.43 9.36 -6.17
CA LYS A 45 7.44 8.29 -6.20
C LYS A 45 8.85 8.85 -6.02
N GLU A 46 9.15 9.92 -6.70
CA GLU A 46 10.48 10.52 -6.61
C GLU A 46 10.68 11.29 -5.32
N LYS A 47 9.60 11.53 -4.58
CA LYS A 47 9.67 12.24 -3.31
C LYS A 47 9.77 11.32 -2.12
N GLY A 48 9.81 10.01 -2.36
CA GLY A 48 9.99 9.04 -1.29
C GLY A 48 8.75 8.25 -0.90
N LEU A 49 7.71 8.26 -1.74
CA LEU A 49 6.53 7.44 -1.50
C LEU A 49 6.63 6.15 -2.29
N HIS A 50 6.36 5.05 -1.63
CA HIS A 50 6.28 3.75 -2.27
C HIS A 50 4.86 3.22 -2.12
N VAL A 51 4.17 3.00 -3.24
CA VAL A 51 2.80 2.51 -3.23
C VAL A 51 2.81 1.03 -3.55
N ILE A 52 2.19 0.23 -2.69
CA ILE A 52 2.17 -1.23 -2.82
C ILE A 52 0.75 -1.72 -2.70
N GLY A 53 0.30 -2.48 -3.70
CA GLY A 53 -0.98 -3.18 -3.61
C GLY A 53 -0.72 -4.63 -3.25
N VAL A 54 -1.25 -5.07 -2.11
CA VAL A 54 -1.09 -6.46 -1.66
C VAL A 54 -2.34 -7.23 -2.05
N ASN A 55 -2.17 -8.20 -2.92
CA ASN A 55 -3.29 -8.97 -3.46
C ASN A 55 -3.61 -10.16 -2.59
N LEU A 56 -4.90 -10.35 -2.30
CA LEU A 56 -5.37 -11.41 -1.44
C LEU A 56 -6.21 -12.46 -2.19
N ASP A 57 -6.19 -12.46 -3.53
CA ASP A 57 -6.90 -13.50 -4.28
C ASP A 57 -6.35 -14.87 -3.89
N GLU A 58 -7.25 -15.83 -3.76
CA GLU A 58 -6.82 -17.20 -3.49
C GLU A 58 -6.17 -17.81 -4.71
N ASN A 59 -6.64 -17.44 -5.89
CA ASN A 59 -6.07 -17.92 -7.13
C ASN A 59 -5.26 -16.77 -7.75
N GLN A 60 -3.94 -16.92 -7.76
CA GLN A 60 -3.08 -15.88 -8.28
C GLN A 60 -3.33 -15.58 -9.75
N GLN A 61 -3.82 -16.55 -10.50
CA GLN A 61 -4.09 -16.33 -11.90
C GLN A 61 -5.18 -15.30 -12.09
N ASP A 62 -6.16 -15.25 -11.18
CA ASP A 62 -7.20 -14.23 -11.25
C ASP A 62 -6.61 -12.84 -11.13
N ALA A 63 -5.68 -12.65 -10.19
CA ALA A 63 -5.02 -11.37 -10.02
C ALA A 63 -4.20 -11.00 -11.25
N LYS A 64 -3.47 -11.97 -11.80
CA LYS A 64 -2.64 -11.70 -12.97
C LYS A 64 -3.48 -11.34 -14.18
N ASN A 65 -4.59 -12.04 -14.38
CA ASN A 65 -5.50 -11.73 -15.48
C ASN A 65 -6.08 -10.33 -15.32
N PHE A 66 -6.43 -9.98 -14.10
CA PHE A 66 -6.96 -8.65 -13.82
C PHE A 66 -5.94 -7.57 -14.18
N LEU A 67 -4.69 -7.77 -13.77
CA LEU A 67 -3.64 -6.77 -13.99
C LEU A 67 -3.27 -6.63 -15.47
N VAL A 68 -3.43 -7.70 -16.24
CA VAL A 68 -3.21 -7.61 -17.68
C VAL A 68 -4.25 -6.66 -18.30
N GLN A 69 -5.50 -6.73 -17.84
CA GLN A 69 -6.57 -5.88 -18.36
C GLN A 69 -6.56 -4.49 -17.74
N HIS A 70 -5.99 -4.36 -16.55
CA HIS A 70 -5.94 -3.10 -15.80
C HIS A 70 -4.52 -2.84 -15.32
N PRO A 71 -3.60 -2.47 -16.23
CA PRO A 71 -2.21 -2.27 -15.85
C PRO A 71 -2.07 -1.16 -14.81
N VAL A 72 -1.14 -1.35 -13.89
CA VAL A 72 -0.88 -0.38 -12.84
C VAL A 72 0.59 -0.01 -12.84
N ASN A 73 0.90 1.15 -12.26
CA ASN A 73 2.28 1.64 -12.18
C ASN A 73 2.87 1.52 -10.78
N PHE A 74 2.13 0.96 -9.85
CA PHE A 74 2.62 0.75 -8.49
C PHE A 74 3.02 -0.70 -8.31
N SER A 75 3.73 -0.99 -7.22
CA SER A 75 4.18 -2.34 -6.93
C SER A 75 3.03 -3.22 -6.48
N VAL A 76 3.05 -4.47 -6.91
CA VAL A 76 2.02 -5.44 -6.52
C VAL A 76 2.70 -6.62 -5.84
N LEU A 77 2.19 -6.97 -4.67
CA LEU A 77 2.65 -8.09 -3.89
C LEU A 77 1.55 -9.14 -3.84
N MET A 78 1.90 -10.40 -4.07
CA MET A 78 0.93 -11.49 -3.97
C MET A 78 1.09 -12.15 -2.61
N ASP A 79 0.02 -12.10 -1.79
CA ASP A 79 0.06 -12.64 -0.43
C ASP A 79 -0.61 -14.00 -0.40
N GLU A 80 0.06 -15.01 -0.93
CA GLU A 80 -0.50 -16.34 -1.09
C GLU A 80 -0.95 -16.95 0.22
N THR A 81 -0.15 -16.80 1.26
CA THR A 81 -0.43 -17.43 2.54
C THR A 81 -1.29 -16.55 3.43
N LYS A 82 -1.61 -15.36 2.98
CA LYS A 82 -2.34 -14.37 3.78
C LYS A 82 -1.57 -13.93 5.01
N GLN A 83 -0.28 -14.21 5.04
CA GLN A 83 0.54 -13.86 6.19
C GLN A 83 0.66 -12.35 6.35
N CYS A 84 0.83 -11.64 5.24
CA CYS A 84 0.94 -10.19 5.29
C CYS A 84 -0.35 -9.58 5.82
N ALA A 85 -1.50 -10.09 5.36
CA ALA A 85 -2.78 -9.60 5.84
C ALA A 85 -2.94 -9.86 7.33
N GLN A 86 -2.50 -11.03 7.78
CA GLN A 86 -2.56 -11.36 9.21
C GLN A 86 -1.67 -10.43 10.02
N ASP A 87 -0.47 -10.19 9.53
CA ASP A 87 0.48 -9.34 10.23
C ASP A 87 -0.05 -7.91 10.39
N PHE A 88 -0.78 -7.42 9.41
CA PHE A 88 -1.39 -6.09 9.48
C PHE A 88 -2.74 -6.08 10.18
N GLY A 89 -3.30 -7.26 10.49
CA GLY A 89 -4.60 -7.33 11.13
C GLY A 89 -5.75 -6.93 10.22
N VAL A 90 -5.65 -7.26 8.94
CA VAL A 90 -6.67 -6.90 7.96
C VAL A 90 -7.95 -7.68 8.23
N ILE A 91 -9.06 -6.96 8.42
CA ILE A 91 -10.36 -7.56 8.68
C ILE A 91 -11.38 -7.25 7.61
N ALA A 92 -11.03 -6.37 6.67
CA ALA A 92 -11.96 -5.97 5.60
C ALA A 92 -11.14 -5.43 4.44
N MET A 93 -11.72 -5.40 3.25
CA MET A 93 -11.09 -4.82 2.08
C MET A 93 -12.00 -3.78 1.44
N PRO A 94 -11.42 -2.75 0.85
CA PRO A 94 -9.99 -2.46 0.88
C PRO A 94 -9.57 -1.94 2.25
N SER A 95 -8.33 -2.23 2.61
CA SER A 95 -7.72 -1.66 3.81
C SER A 95 -6.40 -1.03 3.41
N THR A 96 -6.19 0.19 3.85
CA THR A 96 -5.00 0.96 3.51
C THR A 96 -4.24 1.28 4.78
N TYR A 97 -2.94 1.07 4.75
CA TYR A 97 -2.06 1.38 5.86
C TYR A 97 -1.00 2.34 5.36
N ILE A 98 -0.83 3.46 6.04
CA ILE A 98 0.19 4.44 5.67
C ILE A 98 1.27 4.39 6.72
N ILE A 99 2.49 4.07 6.28
CA ILE A 99 3.63 3.83 7.15
C ILE A 99 4.64 4.95 6.93
N ASP A 100 5.13 5.54 8.00
CA ASP A 100 6.03 6.68 7.89
C ASP A 100 7.47 6.25 7.67
N LYS A 101 8.36 7.22 7.58
CA LYS A 101 9.77 6.98 7.29
C LYS A 101 10.49 6.18 8.36
N ASN A 102 9.90 6.11 9.54
CA ASN A 102 10.47 5.35 10.66
C ASN A 102 9.88 3.96 10.78
N GLY A 103 8.99 3.59 9.85
CA GLY A 103 8.40 2.26 9.86
C GLY A 103 7.18 2.12 10.74
N LEU A 104 6.61 3.23 11.20
CA LEU A 104 5.44 3.21 12.06
C LEU A 104 4.17 3.44 11.26
N VAL A 105 3.13 2.67 11.57
CA VAL A 105 1.82 2.86 10.96
C VAL A 105 1.21 4.13 11.54
N ARG A 106 0.97 5.11 10.68
CA ARG A 106 0.45 6.40 11.10
C ARG A 106 -1.03 6.56 10.78
N HIS A 107 -1.57 5.72 9.91
CA HIS A 107 -2.97 5.83 9.53
C HIS A 107 -3.47 4.49 8.99
N ILE A 108 -4.68 4.14 9.36
CA ILE A 108 -5.37 2.96 8.85
C ILE A 108 -6.70 3.43 8.31
N HIS A 109 -6.97 3.11 7.05
CA HIS A 109 -8.20 3.54 6.39
C HIS A 109 -8.89 2.30 5.83
N ARG A 110 -10.12 2.07 6.24
CA ARG A 110 -10.90 0.94 5.77
C ARG A 110 -11.97 1.41 4.81
N GLY A 111 -12.07 0.69 3.68
CA GLY A 111 -12.94 1.11 2.60
C GLY A 111 -12.27 2.15 1.74
N PHE A 112 -12.95 2.59 0.69
CA PHE A 112 -12.44 3.65 -0.16
C PHE A 112 -13.58 4.59 -0.49
N ARG A 113 -13.39 5.88 -0.20
CA ARG A 113 -14.36 6.91 -0.52
C ARG A 113 -13.64 8.03 -1.23
N ALA A 114 -14.14 8.36 -2.43
CA ALA A 114 -13.49 9.37 -3.25
C ALA A 114 -13.40 10.71 -2.53
N GLY A 115 -14.35 11.00 -1.63
CA GLY A 115 -14.33 12.27 -0.92
C GLY A 115 -13.23 12.39 0.13
N GLU A 116 -12.53 11.30 0.41
CA GLU A 116 -11.49 11.31 1.42
C GLU A 116 -10.09 11.32 0.84
N VAL A 117 -9.96 11.32 -0.50
CA VAL A 117 -8.63 11.24 -1.10
C VAL A 117 -7.79 12.48 -0.80
N ASP A 118 -8.41 13.65 -0.66
CA ASP A 118 -7.64 14.85 -0.37
C ASP A 118 -7.01 14.77 1.01
N GLU A 119 -7.72 14.24 1.98
CA GLU A 119 -7.19 14.07 3.33
C GLU A 119 -6.04 13.08 3.35
N LEU A 120 -6.18 11.98 2.61
CA LEU A 120 -5.11 11.00 2.52
C LEU A 120 -3.89 11.60 1.86
N ARG A 121 -4.10 12.38 0.82
CA ARG A 121 -3.01 13.01 0.11
C ARG A 121 -2.28 14.02 1.00
N GLN A 122 -3.02 14.80 1.78
CA GLN A 122 -2.41 15.75 2.71
C GLN A 122 -1.58 15.04 3.77
N LEU A 123 -2.07 13.93 4.28
CA LEU A 123 -1.33 13.16 5.26
C LEU A 123 -0.03 12.63 4.66
N ILE A 124 -0.09 12.12 3.44
CA ILE A 124 1.11 11.63 2.77
C ILE A 124 2.13 12.75 2.61
N GLU A 125 1.68 13.93 2.19
CA GLU A 125 2.57 15.07 2.06
C GLU A 125 3.21 15.44 3.38
N GLN A 126 2.43 15.40 4.45
CA GLN A 126 2.94 15.68 5.79
C GLN A 126 4.01 14.67 6.18
N LEU A 127 3.75 13.38 5.94
CA LEU A 127 4.70 12.34 6.33
C LEU A 127 5.97 12.41 5.50
N LEU A 128 5.85 12.79 4.23
CA LEU A 128 7.03 12.95 3.38
C LEU A 128 7.90 14.11 3.85
N ALA A 129 7.30 15.11 4.48
CA ALA A 129 8.04 16.24 4.99
C ALA A 129 8.72 15.96 6.33
N GLU A 130 8.34 14.89 7.02
CA GLU A 130 8.95 14.54 8.30
C GLU A 130 10.34 13.99 8.08
N ASN A 131 11.21 14.23 9.04
CA ASN A 131 12.57 13.70 9.00
C ASN A 131 12.61 12.29 9.55
N VAL A 132 13.56 11.51 9.02
CA VAL A 132 13.83 10.20 9.58
C VAL A 132 14.55 10.38 10.90
N THR A 133 14.08 9.69 11.95
CA THR A 133 14.67 9.84 13.27
C THR A 133 15.47 8.64 13.69
N LEU A 134 15.86 7.83 12.74
CA LEU A 134 16.58 6.60 13.06
C LEU A 134 17.83 6.82 13.86
N GLY A 135 18.59 7.81 13.49
CA GLY A 135 19.83 8.06 14.14
C GLY A 135 19.68 8.56 15.52
N LYS A 136 18.53 9.09 15.86
CA LYS A 136 18.34 9.63 17.17
C LYS A 136 17.53 8.73 18.01
N ALA A 137 16.84 7.89 17.40
CA ALA A 137 15.98 7.06 18.14
C ALA A 137 16.76 6.09 18.93
N ASN A 138 17.86 6.23 18.81
CA ASN A 138 18.64 5.41 19.43
C ASN A 138 19.26 5.80 20.54
#